data_d19dddcd1ce7a85c617ebe1321cdd287
#
_entry.id   d19dddcd1ce7a85c617ebe1321cdd287
#
_cell.length_a   1.000
_cell.length_b   1.000
_cell.length_c   1.000
_cell.angle_alpha   90.00
_cell.angle_beta   90.00
_cell.angle_gamma   90.00
#
_symmetry.space_group_name_H-M   'P 1'
#
loop_
_entity.id
_entity.type
_entity.pdbx_description
1 polymer ?
#
loop_
_entity_poly.entity_id
_entity_poly.type
_entity_poly.pdbx_seq_one_letter_code
_entity_poly.pdbx_strand_id
1 'polypeptide(L)'
;MTRFGSAFGEAYVKAADTIRTKTFELGGFTFKVRIPLQKELDEIEARIANIDQDEAQRRYEKMTAPFKDMQNSDALTITEDDVIFDGRSTRDLVKTVLTMEQRIVEYIKLLVPVNGDWEGLTYEEVEAEWPMPVQLEMISKITEAIQPGYKESRKN
;
A
#
# COMPACT_ATOMS: atom_id res chain seq x y z
N MET A 1 -15.90 23.32 -16.44
CA MET A 1 -14.85 22.91 -17.39
C MET A 1 -13.51 23.48 -16.95
N THR A 2 -12.46 22.69 -17.03
CA THR A 2 -11.12 23.15 -16.69
C THR A 2 -10.57 24.10 -17.77
N ARG A 3 -9.50 24.84 -17.45
CA ARG A 3 -8.81 25.67 -18.44
C ARG A 3 -8.32 24.82 -19.62
N PHE A 4 -7.81 23.60 -19.34
CA PHE A 4 -7.30 22.71 -20.37
C PHE A 4 -8.46 22.19 -21.25
N GLY A 5 -9.58 21.82 -20.65
CA GLY A 5 -10.76 21.42 -21.41
C GLY A 5 -11.26 22.52 -22.34
N SER A 6 -11.27 23.76 -21.86
CA SER A 6 -11.63 24.93 -22.68
C SER A 6 -10.60 25.20 -23.78
N ALA A 7 -9.32 25.07 -23.45
CA ALA A 7 -8.24 25.36 -24.42
C ALA A 7 -8.13 24.31 -25.53
N PHE A 8 -8.31 23.03 -25.19
CA PHE A 8 -8.09 21.93 -26.14
C PHE A 8 -9.37 21.36 -26.73
N GLY A 9 -10.53 21.69 -26.18
CA GLY A 9 -11.81 21.33 -26.75
C GLY A 9 -12.33 19.99 -26.32
N GLU A 10 -13.47 19.63 -26.91
CA GLU A 10 -14.25 18.45 -26.52
C GLU A 10 -13.51 17.13 -26.71
N ALA A 11 -12.69 17.02 -27.74
CA ALA A 11 -11.91 15.81 -27.96
C ALA A 11 -10.93 15.54 -26.82
N TYR A 12 -10.32 16.61 -26.28
CA TYR A 12 -9.45 16.48 -25.12
C TYR A 12 -10.24 16.05 -23.88
N VAL A 13 -11.40 16.66 -23.64
CA VAL A 13 -12.24 16.33 -22.49
C VAL A 13 -12.58 14.84 -22.49
N LYS A 14 -12.91 14.28 -23.65
CA LYS A 14 -13.21 12.86 -23.79
C LYS A 14 -11.97 11.97 -23.57
N ALA A 15 -10.80 12.45 -23.94
CA ALA A 15 -9.54 11.70 -23.81
C ALA A 15 -8.86 11.88 -22.45
N ALA A 16 -9.34 12.80 -21.60
CA ALA A 16 -8.65 13.19 -20.35
C ALA A 16 -8.39 11.99 -19.43
N ASP A 17 -9.35 11.09 -19.29
CA ASP A 17 -9.19 9.89 -18.45
C ASP A 17 -8.12 8.96 -19.02
N THR A 18 -8.10 8.77 -20.34
CA THR A 18 -7.08 7.94 -20.99
C THR A 18 -5.68 8.50 -20.81
N ILE A 19 -5.54 9.83 -20.87
CA ILE A 19 -4.25 10.51 -20.65
C ILE A 19 -3.73 10.23 -19.24
N ARG A 20 -4.63 10.12 -18.26
CA ARG A 20 -4.28 9.94 -16.86
C ARG A 20 -4.28 8.48 -16.41
N THR A 21 -4.35 7.55 -17.33
CA THR A 21 -4.34 6.13 -16.99
C THR A 21 -3.26 5.39 -17.77
N LYS A 22 -2.79 4.28 -17.21
CA LYS A 22 -1.90 3.35 -17.89
C LYS A 22 -2.43 1.94 -17.65
N THR A 23 -2.00 1.00 -18.48
CA THR A 23 -2.36 -0.40 -18.32
C THR A 23 -1.11 -1.23 -18.08
N PHE A 24 -1.28 -2.36 -17.41
CA PHE A 24 -0.25 -3.38 -17.27
C PHE A 24 -0.92 -4.75 -17.21
N GLU A 25 -0.15 -5.78 -17.49
CA GLU A 25 -0.66 -7.15 -17.43
C GLU A 25 -0.07 -7.89 -16.24
N LEU A 26 -0.90 -8.70 -15.61
CA LEU A 26 -0.48 -9.61 -14.56
C LEU A 26 -1.37 -10.85 -14.64
N GLY A 27 -0.74 -12.03 -14.75
CA GLY A 27 -1.48 -13.29 -14.87
C GLY A 27 -2.35 -13.39 -16.13
N GLY A 28 -2.00 -12.67 -17.19
CA GLY A 28 -2.78 -12.66 -18.43
C GLY A 28 -3.97 -11.71 -18.41
N PHE A 29 -4.19 -11.03 -17.28
CA PHE A 29 -5.26 -10.04 -17.16
C PHE A 29 -4.68 -8.63 -17.26
N THR A 30 -5.37 -7.75 -17.99
CA THR A 30 -4.97 -6.36 -18.16
C THR A 30 -5.64 -5.48 -17.11
N PHE A 31 -4.82 -4.87 -16.27
CA PHE A 31 -5.27 -3.91 -15.25
C PHE A 31 -5.08 -2.50 -15.76
N LYS A 32 -5.99 -1.61 -15.38
CA LYS A 32 -5.91 -0.18 -15.69
C LYS A 32 -5.66 0.57 -14.40
N VAL A 33 -4.65 1.44 -14.38
CA VAL A 33 -4.27 2.21 -13.20
C VAL A 33 -4.39 3.70 -13.51
N ARG A 34 -4.99 4.44 -12.57
CA ARG A 34 -5.09 5.89 -12.64
C ARG A 34 -3.82 6.50 -12.07
N ILE A 35 -3.22 7.43 -12.81
CA ILE A 35 -2.02 8.14 -12.36
C ILE A 35 -2.47 9.32 -11.49
N PRO A 36 -2.15 9.34 -10.19
CA PRO A 36 -2.58 10.41 -9.30
C PRO A 36 -1.83 11.70 -9.57
N LEU A 37 -2.47 12.82 -9.27
CA LEU A 37 -1.77 14.09 -9.21
C LEU A 37 -0.82 14.08 -8.01
N GLN A 38 0.22 14.92 -8.04
CA GLN A 38 1.20 14.97 -6.96
C GLN A 38 0.53 15.22 -5.59
N LYS A 39 -0.45 16.11 -5.55
CA LYS A 39 -1.20 16.38 -4.33
C LYS A 39 -1.90 15.13 -3.80
N GLU A 40 -2.54 14.36 -4.69
CA GLU A 40 -3.18 13.11 -4.31
C GLU A 40 -2.17 12.09 -3.79
N LEU A 41 -1.03 12.00 -4.46
CA LEU A 41 0.03 11.07 -4.05
C LEU A 41 0.57 11.44 -2.66
N ASP A 42 0.76 12.74 -2.38
CA ASP A 42 1.19 13.21 -1.08
C ASP A 42 0.16 12.85 0.01
N GLU A 43 -1.11 12.97 -0.30
CA GLU A 43 -2.19 12.58 0.61
C GLU A 43 -2.21 11.07 0.87
N ILE A 44 -1.98 10.26 -0.19
CA ILE A 44 -1.88 8.81 -0.07
C ILE A 44 -0.70 8.45 0.84
N GLU A 45 0.47 9.04 0.64
CA GLU A 45 1.65 8.76 1.46
C GLU A 45 1.45 9.19 2.90
N ALA A 46 0.72 10.30 3.14
CA ALA A 46 0.37 10.73 4.49
C ALA A 46 -0.54 9.71 5.20
N ARG A 47 -1.52 9.15 4.48
CA ARG A 47 -2.38 8.11 5.05
C ARG A 47 -1.61 6.82 5.35
N ILE A 48 -0.68 6.46 4.49
CA ILE A 48 0.17 5.28 4.70
C ILE A 48 1.03 5.44 5.96
N ALA A 49 1.55 6.64 6.18
CA ALA A 49 2.38 6.94 7.35
C ALA A 49 1.59 7.05 8.65
N ASN A 50 0.28 7.31 8.57
CA ASN A 50 -0.57 7.50 9.75
C ASN A 50 -1.17 6.16 10.19
N ILE A 51 -0.41 5.43 11.00
CA ILE A 51 -0.79 4.09 11.47
C ILE A 51 -1.84 4.22 12.59
N ASP A 52 -2.87 3.38 12.51
CA ASP A 52 -3.88 3.25 13.57
C ASP A 52 -3.21 2.63 14.81
N GLN A 53 -3.10 3.41 15.87
CA GLN A 53 -2.42 2.99 17.10
C GLN A 53 -3.18 1.88 17.84
N ASP A 54 -4.50 1.86 17.76
CA ASP A 54 -5.30 0.80 18.37
C ASP A 54 -5.07 -0.53 17.66
N GLU A 55 -5.02 -0.51 16.33
CA GLU A 55 -4.70 -1.71 15.55
C GLU A 55 -3.27 -2.15 15.80
N ALA A 56 -2.32 -1.22 15.90
CA ALA A 56 -0.93 -1.53 16.22
C ALA A 56 -0.82 -2.24 17.58
N GLN A 57 -1.57 -1.77 18.57
CA GLN A 57 -1.58 -2.39 19.91
C GLN A 57 -2.19 -3.81 19.85
N ARG A 58 -3.28 -3.98 19.13
CA ARG A 58 -3.91 -5.31 18.96
C ARG A 58 -2.95 -6.31 18.28
N ARG A 59 -2.28 -5.88 17.21
CA ARG A 59 -1.30 -6.73 16.51
C ARG A 59 -0.12 -7.07 17.41
N TYR A 60 0.35 -6.08 18.18
CA TYR A 60 1.46 -6.28 19.12
C TYR A 60 1.08 -7.33 20.17
N GLU A 61 -0.10 -7.20 20.78
CA GLU A 61 -0.56 -8.15 21.80
C GLU A 61 -0.70 -9.55 21.22
N LYS A 62 -1.23 -9.68 20.03
CA LYS A 62 -1.38 -10.98 19.36
C LYS A 62 -0.03 -11.61 19.04
N MET A 63 0.93 -10.81 18.56
CA MET A 63 2.25 -11.31 18.20
C MET A 63 3.10 -11.67 19.42
N THR A 64 2.88 -11.00 20.56
CA THR A 64 3.67 -11.22 21.76
C THR A 64 3.02 -12.22 22.73
N ALA A 65 1.78 -12.61 22.49
CA ALA A 65 1.07 -13.56 23.36
C ALA A 65 1.87 -14.85 23.63
N PRO A 66 2.52 -15.47 22.61
CA PRO A 66 3.34 -16.68 22.87
C PRO A 66 4.52 -16.47 23.81
N PHE A 67 4.96 -15.22 23.99
CA PHE A 67 6.13 -14.89 24.82
C PHE A 67 5.79 -14.47 26.26
N LYS A 68 4.50 -14.39 26.59
CA LYS A 68 4.05 -13.87 27.90
C LYS A 68 4.66 -14.57 29.11
N ASP A 69 4.81 -15.90 29.02
CA ASP A 69 5.30 -16.72 30.11
C ASP A 69 6.75 -17.16 29.91
N MET A 70 7.43 -16.60 28.92
CA MET A 70 8.83 -16.92 28.63
C MET A 70 9.77 -16.02 29.42
N GLN A 71 10.95 -16.55 29.75
CA GLN A 71 11.99 -15.80 30.41
C GLN A 71 12.97 -15.21 29.40
N ASN A 72 13.61 -14.12 29.78
CA ASN A 72 14.64 -13.51 28.96
C ASN A 72 15.77 -14.51 28.67
N SER A 73 16.31 -14.43 27.44
CA SER A 73 17.42 -15.26 27.00
C SER A 73 18.31 -14.43 26.06
N ASP A 74 19.35 -15.05 25.50
CA ASP A 74 20.22 -14.36 24.53
C ASP A 74 19.45 -13.87 23.30
N ALA A 75 18.40 -14.59 22.91
CA ALA A 75 17.60 -14.24 21.73
C ALA A 75 16.32 -13.46 22.05
N LEU A 76 15.92 -13.39 23.32
CA LEU A 76 14.63 -12.83 23.73
C LEU A 76 14.77 -11.89 24.91
N THR A 77 14.39 -10.63 24.73
CA THR A 77 14.34 -9.64 25.80
C THR A 77 12.90 -9.12 25.92
N ILE A 78 12.29 -9.33 27.08
CA ILE A 78 10.93 -8.89 27.37
C ILE A 78 11.02 -7.70 28.34
N THR A 79 10.48 -6.55 27.93
CA THR A 79 10.37 -5.35 28.76
C THR A 79 8.90 -4.99 28.92
N GLU A 80 8.60 -4.00 29.75
CA GLU A 80 7.23 -3.50 29.89
C GLU A 80 6.67 -2.93 28.59
N ASP A 81 7.55 -2.34 27.76
CA ASP A 81 7.14 -1.60 26.58
C ASP A 81 7.27 -2.39 25.27
N ASP A 82 8.10 -3.44 25.25
CA ASP A 82 8.39 -4.14 24.01
C ASP A 82 8.89 -5.57 24.24
N VAL A 83 8.83 -6.36 23.20
CA VAL A 83 9.46 -7.68 23.14
C VAL A 83 10.48 -7.64 22.01
N ILE A 84 11.75 -7.85 22.34
CA ILE A 84 12.83 -7.84 21.37
C ILE A 84 13.26 -9.28 21.12
N PHE A 85 13.07 -9.75 19.89
CA PHE A 85 13.43 -11.11 19.51
C PHE A 85 14.50 -11.06 18.43
N ASP A 86 15.63 -11.71 18.70
CA ASP A 86 16.78 -11.75 17.79
C ASP A 86 17.23 -10.35 17.36
N GLY A 87 17.25 -9.41 18.33
CA GLY A 87 17.67 -8.03 18.10
C GLY A 87 16.62 -7.14 17.43
N ARG A 88 15.41 -7.66 17.20
CA ARG A 88 14.35 -6.91 16.52
C ARG A 88 13.20 -6.57 17.45
N SER A 89 12.83 -5.28 17.45
CA SER A 89 11.66 -4.80 18.19
C SER A 89 10.37 -5.31 17.56
N THR A 90 9.51 -5.91 18.37
CA THR A 90 8.19 -6.36 17.91
C THR A 90 7.31 -5.17 17.56
N ARG A 91 7.41 -4.06 18.30
CA ARG A 91 6.65 -2.85 17.96
C ARG A 91 7.05 -2.27 16.61
N ASP A 92 8.35 -2.27 16.31
CA ASP A 92 8.83 -1.81 14.99
C ASP A 92 8.37 -2.74 13.88
N LEU A 93 8.34 -4.05 14.15
CA LEU A 93 7.85 -5.02 13.16
C LEU A 93 6.36 -4.81 12.87
N VAL A 94 5.54 -4.61 13.91
CA VAL A 94 4.12 -4.32 13.76
C VAL A 94 3.92 -3.05 12.92
N LYS A 95 4.67 -2.00 13.21
CA LYS A 95 4.61 -0.75 12.45
C LYS A 95 4.94 -0.97 10.97
N THR A 96 5.99 -1.74 10.68
CA THR A 96 6.40 -2.07 9.32
C THR A 96 5.30 -2.84 8.58
N VAL A 97 4.73 -3.84 9.24
CA VAL A 97 3.66 -4.66 8.65
C VAL A 97 2.42 -3.82 8.35
N LEU A 98 1.99 -2.99 9.30
CA LEU A 98 0.81 -2.15 9.10
C LEU A 98 1.03 -1.09 8.01
N THR A 99 2.24 -0.53 7.93
CA THR A 99 2.59 0.42 6.86
C THR A 99 2.50 -0.27 5.50
N MET A 100 3.00 -1.50 5.40
CA MET A 100 2.95 -2.27 4.17
C MET A 100 1.50 -2.60 3.77
N GLU A 101 0.68 -3.06 4.73
CA GLU A 101 -0.73 -3.37 4.48
C GLU A 101 -1.49 -2.13 4.00
N GLN A 102 -1.25 -0.99 4.63
CA GLN A 102 -1.89 0.27 4.25
C GLN A 102 -1.44 0.72 2.86
N ARG A 103 -0.16 0.56 2.54
CA ARG A 103 0.35 0.88 1.20
C ARG A 103 -0.31 0.02 0.13
N ILE A 104 -0.46 -1.27 0.40
CA ILE A 104 -1.13 -2.20 -0.52
C ILE A 104 -2.56 -1.73 -0.79
N VAL A 105 -3.32 -1.43 0.27
CA VAL A 105 -4.71 -0.98 0.13
C VAL A 105 -4.79 0.33 -0.66
N GLU A 106 -3.98 1.33 -0.30
CA GLU A 106 -4.01 2.64 -0.95
C GLU A 106 -3.63 2.55 -2.43
N TYR A 107 -2.64 1.73 -2.77
CA TYR A 107 -2.19 1.60 -4.16
C TYR A 107 -3.21 0.81 -4.99
N ILE A 108 -3.87 -0.21 -4.44
CA ILE A 108 -4.94 -0.93 -5.13
C ILE A 108 -6.09 0.01 -5.48
N LYS A 109 -6.36 1.00 -4.64
CA LYS A 109 -7.40 2.00 -4.90
C LYS A 109 -7.12 2.86 -6.14
N LEU A 110 -5.90 2.83 -6.66
CA LEU A 110 -5.55 3.51 -7.91
C LEU A 110 -5.95 2.70 -9.14
N LEU A 111 -6.23 1.40 -8.97
CA LEU A 111 -6.75 0.59 -10.08
C LEU A 111 -8.15 1.05 -10.44
N VAL A 112 -8.44 1.08 -11.74
CA VAL A 112 -9.76 1.49 -12.25
C VAL A 112 -10.64 0.27 -12.34
N PRO A 113 -11.69 0.15 -11.51
CA PRO A 113 -12.59 -1.00 -11.58
C PRO A 113 -13.51 -0.90 -12.79
N VAL A 114 -13.92 -2.04 -13.33
CA VAL A 114 -14.94 -2.09 -14.38
C VAL A 114 -16.32 -1.80 -13.79
N ASN A 115 -16.57 -2.33 -12.59
CA ASN A 115 -17.83 -2.14 -11.88
C ASN A 115 -17.54 -1.76 -10.42
N GLY A 116 -18.39 -0.87 -9.87
CA GLY A 116 -18.27 -0.46 -8.48
C GLY A 116 -17.10 0.49 -8.24
N ASP A 117 -16.69 0.56 -6.98
CA ASP A 117 -15.59 1.41 -6.53
C ASP A 117 -14.81 0.70 -5.43
N TRP A 118 -13.77 1.36 -4.91
CA TRP A 118 -12.93 0.82 -3.85
C TRP A 118 -13.27 1.40 -2.47
N GLU A 119 -14.41 2.06 -2.34
CA GLU A 119 -14.78 2.66 -1.05
C GLU A 119 -14.84 1.59 0.03
N GLY A 120 -14.14 1.84 1.14
CA GLY A 120 -14.14 0.91 2.27
C GLY A 120 -13.27 -0.32 2.09
N LEU A 121 -12.44 -0.40 1.04
CA LEU A 121 -11.54 -1.54 0.84
C LEU A 121 -10.65 -1.75 2.07
N THR A 122 -10.62 -2.98 2.58
CA THR A 122 -9.80 -3.36 3.72
C THR A 122 -8.69 -4.30 3.28
N TYR A 123 -7.64 -4.39 4.11
CA TYR A 123 -6.55 -5.32 3.83
C TYR A 123 -7.02 -6.78 3.88
N GLU A 124 -7.98 -7.09 4.74
CA GLU A 124 -8.55 -8.44 4.84
C GLU A 124 -9.18 -8.89 3.51
N GLU A 125 -9.81 -7.97 2.78
CA GLU A 125 -10.37 -8.27 1.45
C GLU A 125 -9.26 -8.57 0.45
N VAL A 126 -8.16 -7.82 0.50
CA VAL A 126 -7.01 -8.05 -0.38
C VAL A 126 -6.38 -9.42 -0.08
N GLU A 127 -6.18 -9.71 1.20
CA GLU A 127 -5.57 -10.96 1.65
C GLU A 127 -6.44 -12.18 1.28
N ALA A 128 -7.76 -12.01 1.30
CA ALA A 128 -8.69 -13.06 0.91
C ALA A 128 -8.66 -13.35 -0.59
N GLU A 129 -8.21 -12.39 -1.40
CA GLU A 129 -8.19 -12.53 -2.86
C GLU A 129 -6.82 -12.92 -3.39
N TRP A 130 -5.74 -12.30 -2.87
CA TRP A 130 -4.39 -12.46 -3.42
C TRP A 130 -3.40 -12.92 -2.36
N PRO A 131 -2.60 -13.96 -2.65
CA PRO A 131 -1.49 -14.31 -1.77
C PRO A 131 -0.41 -13.21 -1.80
N MET A 132 0.43 -13.19 -0.77
CA MET A 132 1.45 -12.14 -0.60
C MET A 132 2.32 -11.89 -1.84
N PRO A 133 2.85 -12.93 -2.53
CA PRO A 133 3.66 -12.68 -3.72
C PRO A 133 2.90 -11.92 -4.81
N VAL A 134 1.60 -12.18 -4.98
CA VAL A 134 0.76 -11.46 -5.95
C VAL A 134 0.55 -10.02 -5.51
N GLN A 135 0.29 -9.80 -4.22
CA GLN A 135 0.15 -8.46 -3.68
C GLN A 135 1.39 -7.61 -3.95
N LEU A 136 2.58 -8.16 -3.70
CA LEU A 136 3.85 -7.45 -3.90
C LEU A 136 4.11 -7.16 -5.37
N GLU A 137 3.81 -8.11 -6.25
CA GLU A 137 3.94 -7.90 -7.69
C GLU A 137 2.98 -6.83 -8.18
N MET A 138 1.74 -6.83 -7.68
CA MET A 138 0.74 -5.82 -8.00
C MET A 138 1.24 -4.42 -7.61
N ILE A 139 1.77 -4.27 -6.39
CA ILE A 139 2.28 -2.98 -5.92
C ILE A 139 3.47 -2.53 -6.78
N SER A 140 4.34 -3.46 -7.16
CA SER A 140 5.47 -3.15 -8.05
C SER A 140 4.98 -2.63 -9.41
N LYS A 141 3.97 -3.28 -10.00
CA LYS A 141 3.40 -2.87 -11.28
C LYS A 141 2.72 -1.50 -11.20
N ILE A 142 1.96 -1.26 -10.14
CA ILE A 142 1.30 0.03 -9.92
C ILE A 142 2.36 1.12 -9.75
N THR A 143 3.38 0.88 -8.92
CA THR A 143 4.44 1.85 -8.67
C THR A 143 5.17 2.22 -9.96
N GLU A 144 5.50 1.23 -10.79
CA GLU A 144 6.16 1.49 -12.07
C GLU A 144 5.27 2.31 -13.01
N ALA A 145 3.97 2.08 -12.98
CA ALA A 145 3.03 2.84 -13.81
C ALA A 145 2.92 4.30 -13.38
N ILE A 146 2.86 4.57 -12.06
CA ILE A 146 2.68 5.93 -11.55
C ILE A 146 4.00 6.69 -11.37
N GLN A 147 5.12 5.98 -11.23
CA GLN A 147 6.46 6.56 -11.07
C GLN A 147 7.45 5.80 -11.97
N PRO A 148 7.39 6.03 -13.28
CA PRO A 148 8.30 5.35 -14.20
C PRO A 148 9.76 5.60 -13.85
N GLY A 149 10.58 4.55 -13.89
CA GLY A 149 12.00 4.64 -13.61
C GLY A 149 12.39 4.53 -12.15
N TYR A 150 11.42 4.30 -11.23
CA TYR A 150 11.74 4.19 -9.81
C TYR A 150 12.74 3.06 -9.50
N LYS A 151 12.69 1.97 -10.28
CA LYS A 151 13.65 0.87 -10.13
C LYS A 151 15.07 1.28 -10.50
N GLU A 152 15.21 2.12 -11.51
CA GLU A 152 16.50 2.67 -11.93
C GLU A 152 17.03 3.66 -10.89
N SER A 153 16.16 4.49 -10.32
CA SER A 153 16.51 5.43 -9.27
C SER A 153 17.02 4.73 -8.01
N ARG A 154 16.51 3.54 -7.70
CA ARG A 154 16.92 2.78 -6.52
C ARG A 154 18.28 2.09 -6.70
N LYS A 155 18.74 1.91 -7.92
CA LYS A 155 20.06 1.32 -8.22
C LYS A 155 21.20 2.31 -8.04
N ASN A 156 20.89 3.60 -8.01
CA ASN A 156 21.83 4.67 -7.82
C ASN A 156 21.83 5.13 -6.36
#